data_79c498df0427023209b71e97f1ddc35f
#
_entry.id   79c498df0427023209b71e97f1ddc35f
#
_cell.length_a   1.000
_cell.length_b   1.000
_cell.length_c   1.000
_cell.angle_alpha   90.00
_cell.angle_beta   90.00
_cell.angle_gamma   90.00
#
_symmetry.space_group_name_H-M   'P 1'
#
loop_
_entity.id
_entity.type
_entity.pdbx_description
1 polymer ?
#
loop_
_entity_poly.entity_id
_entity_poly.type
_entity_poly.pdbx_seq_one_letter_code
_entity_poly.pdbx_strand_id
1 'polypeptide(L)'
;KKQKEDAGIQNNQIEKRNFQRQFWNELLQEMSASKSNLFSNVSGSNAPWISASSGVRGVGFVFAVGKSFCRVELYVDRGKDSLSENEKIFAFLKTKREVIEQNFETKIFWEKKDNVRYRRLRIDFDGNVLDPDKWGQMITNMTLHMNLLEDALNPHLDEMKKLVDSF
;
A
#
# COMPACT_ATOMS: atom_id res chain seq x y z
N LYS A 1 -2.47 -8.43 39.75
CA LYS A 1 -2.98 -7.33 38.95
C LYS A 1 -2.25 -7.27 37.58
N LYS A 2 -0.92 -7.21 37.60
CA LYS A 2 -0.06 -7.15 36.40
C LYS A 2 -0.27 -8.34 35.47
N GLN A 3 -0.37 -9.57 35.95
CA GLN A 3 -0.59 -10.77 35.15
C GLN A 3 -1.95 -10.79 34.40
N LYS A 4 -3.00 -10.20 34.97
CA LYS A 4 -4.30 -10.08 34.32
C LYS A 4 -4.30 -8.99 33.23
N GLU A 5 -3.54 -7.91 33.47
CA GLU A 5 -3.35 -6.83 32.49
C GLU A 5 -2.53 -7.33 31.30
N ASP A 6 -1.44 -8.08 31.55
CA ASP A 6 -0.61 -8.67 30.51
C ASP A 6 -1.38 -9.71 29.65
N ALA A 7 -2.23 -10.54 30.28
CA ALA A 7 -3.09 -11.48 29.56
C ALA A 7 -4.15 -10.77 28.71
N GLY A 8 -4.72 -9.68 29.19
CA GLY A 8 -5.68 -8.86 28.44
C GLY A 8 -5.05 -8.19 27.22
N ILE A 9 -3.83 -7.68 27.36
CA ILE A 9 -3.07 -7.07 26.25
C ILE A 9 -2.73 -8.12 25.19
N GLN A 10 -2.28 -9.33 25.59
CA GLN A 10 -1.99 -10.42 24.66
C GLN A 10 -3.24 -10.87 23.90
N ASN A 11 -4.38 -11.01 24.55
CA ASN A 11 -5.63 -11.39 23.92
C ASN A 11 -6.09 -10.34 22.88
N ASN A 12 -5.96 -9.05 23.19
CA ASN A 12 -6.28 -7.97 22.26
C ASN A 12 -5.36 -7.97 21.01
N GLN A 13 -4.08 -8.27 21.21
CA GLN A 13 -3.14 -8.38 20.08
C GLN A 13 -3.43 -9.58 19.19
N ILE A 14 -3.79 -10.73 19.78
CA ILE A 14 -4.17 -11.93 19.04
C ILE A 14 -5.44 -11.67 18.21
N GLU A 15 -6.44 -11.06 18.81
CA GLU A 15 -7.69 -10.69 18.13
C GLU A 15 -7.42 -9.73 16.97
N LYS A 16 -6.61 -8.69 17.16
CA LYS A 16 -6.20 -7.75 16.13
C LYS A 16 -5.52 -8.45 14.96
N ARG A 17 -4.59 -9.38 15.22
CA ARG A 17 -3.89 -10.14 14.17
C ARG A 17 -4.86 -11.03 13.40
N ASN A 18 -5.83 -11.65 14.07
CA ASN A 18 -6.84 -12.47 13.43
C ASN A 18 -7.73 -11.65 12.50
N PHE A 19 -8.17 -10.46 12.93
CA PHE A 19 -8.92 -9.53 12.07
C PHE A 19 -8.10 -9.11 10.85
N GLN A 20 -6.84 -8.76 11.02
CA GLN A 20 -5.97 -8.38 9.90
C GLN A 20 -5.83 -9.53 8.89
N ARG A 21 -5.61 -10.76 9.35
CA ARG A 21 -5.50 -11.94 8.48
C ARG A 21 -6.79 -12.20 7.71
N GLN A 22 -7.94 -12.18 8.38
CA GLN A 22 -9.23 -12.37 7.74
C GLN A 22 -9.51 -11.26 6.70
N PHE A 23 -9.23 -10.03 7.06
CA PHE A 23 -9.38 -8.89 6.15
C PHE A 23 -8.55 -9.07 4.88
N TRP A 24 -7.26 -9.41 5.01
CA TRP A 24 -6.40 -9.66 3.85
C TRP A 24 -6.90 -10.81 2.97
N ASN A 25 -7.40 -11.87 3.56
CA ASN A 25 -7.96 -12.99 2.81
C ASN A 25 -9.15 -12.54 1.95
N GLU A 26 -10.05 -11.75 2.50
CA GLU A 26 -11.20 -11.21 1.75
C GLU A 26 -10.76 -10.22 0.67
N LEU A 27 -9.84 -9.31 0.99
CA LEU A 27 -9.30 -8.36 0.02
C LEU A 27 -8.61 -9.07 -1.15
N LEU A 28 -7.76 -10.05 -0.87
CA LEU A 28 -7.04 -10.79 -1.90
C LEU A 28 -7.99 -11.62 -2.77
N GLN A 29 -9.08 -12.13 -2.22
CA GLN A 29 -10.11 -12.80 -2.99
C GLN A 29 -10.78 -11.83 -3.98
N GLU A 30 -11.13 -10.63 -3.54
CA GLU A 30 -11.70 -9.59 -4.40
C GLU A 30 -10.69 -9.13 -5.47
N MET A 31 -9.42 -8.94 -5.11
CA MET A 31 -8.36 -8.63 -6.06
C MET A 31 -8.20 -9.71 -7.12
N SER A 32 -8.29 -10.99 -6.75
CA SER A 32 -8.19 -12.10 -7.70
C SER A 32 -9.34 -12.15 -8.70
N ALA A 33 -10.50 -11.63 -8.33
CA ALA A 33 -11.66 -11.49 -9.21
C ALA A 33 -11.58 -10.24 -10.11
N SER A 34 -10.66 -9.32 -9.84
CA SER A 34 -10.44 -8.13 -10.64
C SER A 34 -9.52 -8.43 -11.84
N LYS A 35 -9.34 -7.44 -12.74
CA LYS A 35 -8.43 -7.59 -13.89
C LYS A 35 -6.95 -7.65 -13.52
N SER A 36 -6.58 -7.22 -12.31
CA SER A 36 -5.19 -7.15 -11.85
C SER A 36 -4.68 -8.50 -11.38
N ASN A 37 -3.48 -8.87 -11.82
CA ASN A 37 -2.73 -10.03 -11.33
C ASN A 37 -1.62 -9.66 -10.34
N LEU A 38 -1.55 -8.39 -9.95
CA LEU A 38 -0.45 -7.82 -9.17
C LEU A 38 -0.24 -8.56 -7.83
N PHE A 39 -1.32 -8.95 -7.17
CA PHE A 39 -1.28 -9.62 -5.87
C PHE A 39 -1.53 -11.14 -5.94
N SER A 40 -1.46 -11.76 -7.12
CA SER A 40 -1.77 -13.18 -7.32
C SER A 40 -0.86 -14.14 -6.53
N ASN A 41 0.37 -13.74 -6.24
CA ASN A 41 1.34 -14.52 -5.46
C ASN A 41 1.53 -13.99 -4.03
N VAL A 42 0.68 -13.09 -3.58
CA VAL A 42 0.72 -12.50 -2.25
C VAL A 42 -0.26 -13.21 -1.33
N SER A 43 0.22 -13.62 -0.15
CA SER A 43 -0.61 -14.21 0.90
C SER A 43 -0.96 -13.17 1.97
N GLY A 44 -2.10 -13.38 2.63
CA GLY A 44 -2.46 -12.62 3.81
C GLY A 44 -1.46 -12.84 4.95
N SER A 45 -1.29 -11.83 5.78
CA SER A 45 -0.37 -11.84 6.91
C SER A 45 -1.05 -11.31 8.18
N ASN A 46 -0.34 -11.34 9.29
CA ASN A 46 -0.77 -10.72 10.56
C ASN A 46 -0.37 -9.23 10.63
N ALA A 47 0.33 -8.71 9.62
CA ALA A 47 0.79 -7.33 9.57
C ALA A 47 -0.35 -6.38 9.14
N PRO A 48 -0.26 -5.10 9.48
CA PRO A 48 -1.24 -4.09 9.04
C PRO A 48 -1.03 -3.65 7.59
N TRP A 49 -0.19 -4.34 6.82
CA TRP A 49 0.08 -4.06 5.40
C TRP A 49 0.47 -5.33 4.66
N ILE A 50 0.19 -5.34 3.36
CA ILE A 50 0.69 -6.33 2.40
C ILE A 50 1.19 -5.61 1.15
N SER A 51 2.15 -6.18 0.46
CA SER A 51 2.79 -5.54 -0.69
C SER A 51 3.02 -6.50 -1.84
N ALA A 52 3.06 -5.93 -3.04
CA ALA A 52 3.46 -6.62 -4.27
C ALA A 52 4.52 -5.79 -5.00
N SER A 53 5.48 -6.47 -5.62
CA SER A 53 6.53 -5.81 -6.40
C SER A 53 5.96 -5.16 -7.66
N SER A 54 6.43 -3.95 -7.98
CA SER A 54 6.18 -3.31 -9.26
C SER A 54 7.02 -3.87 -10.41
N GLY A 55 8.02 -4.69 -10.11
CA GLY A 55 9.08 -5.08 -11.04
C GLY A 55 10.25 -4.10 -11.10
N VAL A 56 10.14 -2.94 -10.46
CA VAL A 56 11.24 -1.98 -10.26
C VAL A 56 11.77 -2.13 -8.84
N ARG A 57 13.05 -2.41 -8.69
CA ARG A 57 13.65 -2.64 -7.38
C ARG A 57 13.50 -1.42 -6.46
N GLY A 58 12.89 -1.65 -5.30
CA GLY A 58 12.62 -0.62 -4.30
C GLY A 58 11.30 0.12 -4.50
N VAL A 59 10.50 -0.26 -5.49
CA VAL A 59 9.18 0.31 -5.75
C VAL A 59 8.12 -0.78 -5.66
N GLY A 60 7.19 -0.64 -4.75
CA GLY A 60 6.14 -1.62 -4.51
C GLY A 60 4.76 -1.00 -4.39
N PHE A 61 3.75 -1.81 -4.69
CA PHE A 61 2.36 -1.48 -4.44
C PHE A 61 1.96 -2.04 -3.08
N VAL A 62 1.32 -1.23 -2.24
CA VAL A 62 1.03 -1.59 -0.85
C VAL A 62 -0.42 -1.30 -0.51
N PHE A 63 -1.05 -2.26 0.16
CA PHE A 63 -2.27 -2.05 0.92
C PHE A 63 -1.95 -1.92 2.40
N ALA A 64 -2.54 -0.96 3.07
CA ALA A 64 -2.40 -0.78 4.52
C ALA A 64 -3.75 -0.54 5.18
N VAL A 65 -3.89 -0.98 6.41
CA VAL A 65 -5.10 -0.82 7.22
C VAL A 65 -4.77 -0.43 8.65
N GLY A 66 -5.72 0.25 9.28
CA GLY A 66 -5.64 0.63 10.67
C GLY A 66 -7.02 0.72 11.31
N LYS A 67 -7.11 1.33 12.47
CA LYS A 67 -8.37 1.55 13.19
C LYS A 67 -9.22 2.68 12.62
N SER A 68 -8.61 3.58 11.86
CA SER A 68 -9.28 4.78 11.34
C SER A 68 -9.04 5.02 9.85
N PHE A 69 -8.39 4.10 9.17
CA PHE A 69 -8.09 4.25 7.74
C PHE A 69 -7.90 2.91 7.05
N CYS A 70 -8.04 2.93 5.74
CA CYS A 70 -7.46 1.98 4.81
C CYS A 70 -6.78 2.75 3.68
N ARG A 71 -5.78 2.13 3.04
CA ARG A 71 -4.88 2.84 2.15
C ARG A 71 -4.38 1.98 1.01
N VAL A 72 -4.24 2.64 -0.14
CA VAL A 72 -3.54 2.14 -1.31
C VAL A 72 -2.35 3.05 -1.55
N GLU A 73 -1.16 2.49 -1.76
CA GLU A 73 0.02 3.32 -2.00
C GLU A 73 1.03 2.69 -2.96
N LEU A 74 1.78 3.56 -3.64
CA LEU A 74 3.05 3.24 -4.24
C LEU A 74 4.14 3.65 -3.25
N TYR A 75 4.91 2.68 -2.80
CA TYR A 75 5.95 2.87 -1.79
C TYR A 75 7.33 2.78 -2.44
N VAL A 76 8.15 3.81 -2.22
CA VAL A 76 9.49 3.92 -2.80
C VAL A 76 10.51 3.91 -1.68
N ASP A 77 11.26 2.82 -1.56
CA ASP A 77 12.36 2.68 -0.63
C ASP A 77 13.34 1.60 -1.11
N ARG A 78 14.51 2.03 -1.56
CA ARG A 78 15.56 1.14 -2.04
C ARG A 78 16.47 0.59 -0.93
N GLY A 79 16.19 0.96 0.32
CA GLY A 79 16.88 0.45 1.49
C GLY A 79 17.83 1.45 2.15
N LYS A 80 18.75 0.93 2.95
CA LYS A 80 19.73 1.71 3.68
C LYS A 80 20.55 2.60 2.72
N ASP A 81 20.79 3.85 3.14
CA ASP A 81 21.60 4.83 2.39
C ASP A 81 21.04 5.20 1.00
N SER A 82 19.73 4.99 0.77
CA SER A 82 19.09 5.21 -0.53
C SER A 82 18.26 6.48 -0.65
N LEU A 83 18.39 7.42 0.27
CA LEU A 83 17.59 8.65 0.24
C LEU A 83 17.69 9.39 -1.11
N SER A 84 18.89 9.57 -1.63
CA SER A 84 19.12 10.23 -2.92
C SER A 84 18.47 9.49 -4.08
N GLU A 85 18.55 8.16 -4.10
CA GLU A 85 17.92 7.33 -5.14
C GLU A 85 16.39 7.41 -5.05
N ASN A 86 15.84 7.34 -3.84
CA ASN A 86 14.40 7.46 -3.59
C ASN A 86 13.88 8.82 -4.04
N GLU A 87 14.64 9.89 -3.80
CA GLU A 87 14.31 11.24 -4.28
C GLU A 87 14.31 11.34 -5.81
N LYS A 88 15.26 10.70 -6.48
CA LYS A 88 15.31 10.69 -7.94
C LYS A 88 14.11 9.95 -8.55
N ILE A 89 13.72 8.82 -7.96
CA ILE A 89 12.52 8.10 -8.39
C ILE A 89 11.27 8.95 -8.17
N PHE A 90 11.15 9.58 -7.02
CA PHE A 90 10.02 10.44 -6.69
C PHE A 90 9.93 11.66 -7.61
N ALA A 91 11.06 12.29 -7.90
CA ALA A 91 11.13 13.42 -8.85
C ALA A 91 10.72 12.99 -10.27
N PHE A 92 11.15 11.81 -10.72
CA PHE A 92 10.72 11.23 -11.99
C PHE A 92 9.20 11.06 -12.02
N LEU A 93 8.61 10.46 -10.99
CA LEU A 93 7.16 10.27 -10.90
C LEU A 93 6.42 11.61 -10.92
N LYS A 94 6.95 12.63 -10.26
CA LYS A 94 6.37 13.99 -10.28
C LYS A 94 6.29 14.59 -11.66
N THR A 95 7.23 14.28 -12.55
CA THR A 95 7.16 14.73 -13.95
C THR A 95 5.96 14.15 -14.69
N LYS A 96 5.39 13.05 -14.20
CA LYS A 96 4.24 12.34 -14.77
C LYS A 96 2.95 12.58 -13.97
N ARG A 97 2.96 13.51 -13.03
CA ARG A 97 1.87 13.70 -12.06
C ARG A 97 0.50 13.90 -12.72
N GLU A 98 0.40 14.77 -13.70
CA GLU A 98 -0.88 15.06 -14.37
C GLU A 98 -1.45 13.82 -15.02
N VAL A 99 -0.63 13.03 -15.71
CA VAL A 99 -1.04 11.79 -16.37
C VAL A 99 -1.42 10.72 -15.35
N ILE A 100 -0.66 10.60 -14.26
CA ILE A 100 -0.94 9.64 -13.18
C ILE A 100 -2.29 9.97 -12.52
N GLU A 101 -2.55 11.23 -12.22
CA GLU A 101 -3.75 11.66 -11.51
C GLU A 101 -5.01 11.73 -12.38
N GLN A 102 -4.89 11.72 -13.71
CA GLN A 102 -6.01 12.03 -14.61
C GLN A 102 -7.26 11.13 -14.46
N ASN A 103 -7.09 9.89 -14.04
CA ASN A 103 -8.19 8.93 -13.88
C ASN A 103 -8.64 8.78 -12.42
N PHE A 104 -8.09 9.59 -11.52
CA PHE A 104 -8.45 9.56 -10.11
C PHE A 104 -9.41 10.73 -9.78
N GLU A 105 -10.56 10.39 -9.22
CA GLU A 105 -11.46 11.38 -8.62
C GLU A 105 -11.04 11.70 -7.18
N THR A 106 -10.33 10.77 -6.53
CA THR A 106 -9.83 10.89 -5.17
C THR A 106 -8.44 11.51 -5.18
N LYS A 107 -8.16 12.35 -4.18
CA LYS A 107 -6.85 12.98 -4.03
C LYS A 107 -5.74 11.97 -3.78
N ILE A 108 -4.66 12.08 -4.53
CA ILE A 108 -3.39 11.38 -4.28
C ILE A 108 -2.49 12.31 -3.46
N PHE A 109 -2.01 11.81 -2.32
CA PHE A 109 -1.00 12.50 -1.52
C PHE A 109 0.39 12.08 -1.96
N TRP A 110 1.16 13.05 -2.43
CA TRP A 110 2.57 12.89 -2.81
C TRP A 110 3.40 13.19 -1.58
N GLU A 111 3.75 12.15 -0.81
CA GLU A 111 4.34 12.31 0.50
C GLU A 111 5.86 12.31 0.46
N LYS A 112 6.43 13.42 0.87
CA LYS A 112 7.85 13.63 1.14
C LYS A 112 7.97 14.30 2.50
N LYS A 113 8.39 13.54 3.50
CA LYS A 113 8.65 14.07 4.84
C LYS A 113 10.14 14.27 5.05
N ASP A 114 10.50 15.35 5.73
CA ASP A 114 11.87 15.56 6.19
C ASP A 114 12.27 14.45 7.18
N ASN A 115 13.55 14.05 7.16
CA ASN A 115 14.10 13.00 8.01
C ASN A 115 13.51 11.59 7.80
N VAL A 116 12.76 11.38 6.74
CA VAL A 116 12.22 10.08 6.35
C VAL A 116 12.80 9.66 5.01
N ARG A 117 13.34 8.44 4.96
CA ARG A 117 14.01 7.92 3.76
C ARG A 117 13.06 7.61 2.63
N TYR A 118 11.93 6.95 2.93
CA TYR A 118 10.96 6.55 1.91
C TYR A 118 10.23 7.73 1.29
N ARG A 119 9.69 7.51 0.11
CA ARG A 119 8.75 8.39 -0.58
C ARG A 119 7.51 7.57 -0.95
N ARG A 120 6.35 8.19 -1.02
CA ARG A 120 5.14 7.47 -1.43
C ARG A 120 4.08 8.35 -2.07
N LEU A 121 3.29 7.71 -2.94
CA LEU A 121 2.01 8.20 -3.40
C LEU A 121 0.96 7.41 -2.62
N ARG A 122 0.07 8.06 -1.91
CA ARG A 122 -0.95 7.37 -1.12
C ARG A 122 -2.35 7.93 -1.32
N ILE A 123 -3.31 7.04 -1.23
CA ILE A 123 -4.74 7.33 -1.27
C ILE A 123 -5.35 6.72 -0.02
N ASP A 124 -5.92 7.57 0.83
CA ASP A 124 -6.50 7.17 2.11
C ASP A 124 -8.02 7.19 2.04
N PHE A 125 -8.65 6.22 2.70
CA PHE A 125 -10.08 6.12 2.90
C PHE A 125 -10.36 5.89 4.38
N ASP A 126 -11.54 6.28 4.83
CA ASP A 126 -12.05 5.91 6.14
C ASP A 126 -12.19 4.39 6.22
N GLY A 127 -11.86 3.84 7.36
CA GLY A 127 -11.98 2.41 7.59
C GLY A 127 -11.55 2.02 8.98
N ASN A 128 -11.87 0.80 9.36
CA ASN A 128 -11.44 0.19 10.61
C ASN A 128 -11.35 -1.32 10.41
N VAL A 129 -10.13 -1.84 10.40
CA VAL A 129 -9.90 -3.29 10.22
C VAL A 129 -10.48 -4.12 11.37
N LEU A 130 -10.70 -3.51 12.54
CA LEU A 130 -11.31 -4.17 13.69
C LEU A 130 -12.85 -4.18 13.66
N ASP A 131 -13.46 -3.55 12.66
CA ASP A 131 -14.90 -3.50 12.49
C ASP A 131 -15.28 -4.18 11.16
N PRO A 132 -15.65 -5.48 11.19
CA PRO A 132 -16.01 -6.20 9.97
C PRO A 132 -17.17 -5.60 9.17
N ASP A 133 -18.06 -4.83 9.79
CA ASP A 133 -19.16 -4.16 9.10
C ASP A 133 -18.66 -3.10 8.10
N LYS A 134 -17.44 -2.61 8.28
CA LYS A 134 -16.79 -1.64 7.38
C LYS A 134 -16.00 -2.28 6.24
N TRP A 135 -15.72 -3.58 6.33
CA TRP A 135 -14.81 -4.25 5.39
C TRP A 135 -15.30 -4.21 3.95
N GLY A 136 -16.61 -4.37 3.72
CA GLY A 136 -17.17 -4.33 2.36
C GLY A 136 -16.81 -3.05 1.62
N GLN A 137 -17.02 -1.91 2.24
CA GLN A 137 -16.69 -0.60 1.64
C GLN A 137 -15.19 -0.38 1.51
N MET A 138 -14.41 -0.77 2.53
CA MET A 138 -12.95 -0.70 2.50
C MET A 138 -12.39 -1.52 1.34
N ILE A 139 -12.79 -2.76 1.20
CA ILE A 139 -12.31 -3.68 0.15
C ILE A 139 -12.71 -3.17 -1.24
N THR A 140 -13.91 -2.67 -1.42
CA THR A 140 -14.36 -2.07 -2.69
C THR A 140 -13.47 -0.89 -3.07
N ASN A 141 -13.24 0.05 -2.15
CA ASN A 141 -12.39 1.21 -2.40
C ASN A 141 -10.93 0.81 -2.68
N MET A 142 -10.38 -0.09 -1.89
CA MET A 142 -8.99 -0.50 -2.02
C MET A 142 -8.75 -1.28 -3.33
N THR A 143 -9.63 -2.18 -3.69
CA THR A 143 -9.52 -2.96 -4.94
C THR A 143 -9.61 -2.05 -6.17
N LEU A 144 -10.60 -1.17 -6.21
CA LEU A 144 -10.76 -0.22 -7.31
C LEU A 144 -9.53 0.67 -7.48
N HIS A 145 -9.07 1.27 -6.38
CA HIS A 145 -7.98 2.25 -6.44
C HIS A 145 -6.60 1.60 -6.65
N MET A 146 -6.39 0.35 -6.23
CA MET A 146 -5.18 -0.38 -6.58
C MET A 146 -5.14 -0.69 -8.07
N ASN A 147 -6.26 -1.08 -8.68
CA ASN A 147 -6.35 -1.28 -10.12
C ASN A 147 -6.06 0.04 -10.88
N LEU A 148 -6.62 1.16 -10.43
CA LEU A 148 -6.34 2.47 -11.01
C LEU A 148 -4.87 2.87 -10.87
N LEU A 149 -4.27 2.61 -9.72
CA LEU A 149 -2.87 2.92 -9.46
C LEU A 149 -1.94 2.08 -10.34
N GLU A 150 -2.18 0.80 -10.46
CA GLU A 150 -1.44 -0.08 -11.37
C GLU A 150 -1.52 0.42 -12.82
N ASP A 151 -2.73 0.70 -13.30
CA ASP A 151 -2.93 1.21 -14.66
C ASP A 151 -2.22 2.55 -14.90
N ALA A 152 -2.22 3.43 -13.89
CA ALA A 152 -1.57 4.73 -13.98
C ALA A 152 -0.03 4.62 -14.02
N LEU A 153 0.53 3.64 -13.31
CA LEU A 153 1.98 3.45 -13.22
C LEU A 153 2.57 2.59 -14.33
N ASN A 154 1.81 1.64 -14.88
CA ASN A 154 2.28 0.72 -15.92
C ASN A 154 2.99 1.41 -17.10
N PRO A 155 2.49 2.53 -17.67
CA PRO A 155 3.18 3.20 -18.79
C PRO A 155 4.55 3.75 -18.45
N HIS A 156 4.88 3.90 -17.17
CA HIS A 156 6.09 4.55 -16.70
C HIS A 156 7.12 3.58 -16.12
N LEU A 157 6.79 2.29 -16.00
CA LEU A 157 7.67 1.30 -15.37
C LEU A 157 8.98 1.08 -16.12
N ASP A 158 8.96 1.05 -17.45
CA ASP A 158 10.17 0.84 -18.24
C ASP A 158 11.17 1.99 -18.12
N GLU A 159 10.70 3.24 -18.16
CA GLU A 159 11.54 4.40 -17.91
C GLU A 159 12.08 4.41 -16.48
N MET A 160 11.27 4.00 -15.51
CA MET A 160 11.68 3.91 -14.11
C MET A 160 12.76 2.85 -13.91
N LYS A 161 12.66 1.69 -14.57
CA LYS A 161 13.71 0.66 -14.57
C LYS A 161 15.03 1.19 -15.12
N LYS A 162 14.98 1.89 -16.26
CA LYS A 162 16.18 2.52 -16.86
C LYS A 162 16.81 3.53 -15.91
N LEU A 163 16.00 4.34 -15.24
CA LEU A 163 16.49 5.28 -14.23
C LEU A 163 17.20 4.57 -13.10
N VAL A 164 16.58 3.54 -12.54
CA VAL A 164 17.12 2.74 -11.43
C VAL A 164 18.41 2.01 -11.82
N ASP A 165 18.47 1.49 -13.05
CA ASP A 165 19.66 0.81 -13.58
C ASP A 165 20.84 1.76 -13.79
N SER A 166 20.61 3.07 -13.82
CA SER A 166 21.63 4.10 -13.95
C SER A 166 22.27 4.54 -12.64
N PHE A 167 21.76 4.07 -11.52
CA PHE A 167 22.23 4.45 -10.18
C PHE A 167 23.59 3.83 -9.80
#